data_5a05b6bcaa5e20103c7d31607a80096d
#
_entry.id   5a05b6bcaa5e20103c7d31607a80096d
#
_cell.length_a   1.000
_cell.length_b   1.000
_cell.length_c   1.000
_cell.angle_alpha   90.00
_cell.angle_beta   90.00
_cell.angle_gamma   90.00
#
_symmetry.space_group_name_H-M   'P 1'
#
loop_
_entity.id
_entity.type
_entity.pdbx_description
1 polymer ?
#
loop_
_entity_poly.entity_id
_entity_poly.type
_entity_poly.pdbx_seq_one_letter_code
_entity_poly.pdbx_strand_id
1 'polypeptide(L)'
;SENGKVLKLSKTNSGNEISLKNSKLDINENEYRYVSIETKIKMGSETHANQFSIPYIKDSKGNTAYTLYADGNWSSYKSHVNGKNTLEAGKISVDKWQDIRMDIDLKKDTFRVTIDGECELAGVNARAKTDNLSEISFYADSWNTGTIYIDSVEVTAEKERTQSATFYVSNNGDDSKAGTSPETAWKSLDKVNSQHFIAGDKILFECGGEWKNQTLLPQGSGDENSKITIGSYGSGNLPKISTNGKMKDALYLCNQQYWDISNLDISNTVEGFAMTSNGQIPEGNVSKRNEENGRLLGEYRGIHIAGRDVATLKGFHIHDLKVHDVTGVVSWIGDTGLRDAGIYNNAGLDNSKRTGGILIECLSPTANQATQFSDIVIEKNSFINNSFGAVSIKQWNGSGNQYGKNPGWANRSQAEHRIMLIQTGNRTATL
;
A
#
# COMPACT_ATOMS: atom_id res chain seq x y z
N SER A 1 17.85 6.84 -17.72
CA SER A 1 18.76 5.71 -17.52
C SER A 1 20.19 6.22 -17.33
N GLU A 2 20.94 5.64 -16.43
CA GLU A 2 22.37 5.96 -16.24
C GLU A 2 23.18 5.71 -17.52
N ASN A 3 22.68 4.90 -18.43
CA ASN A 3 23.34 4.53 -19.70
C ASN A 3 22.69 5.16 -20.94
N GLY A 4 21.68 6.02 -20.79
CA GLY A 4 21.05 6.73 -21.90
C GLY A 4 20.28 5.87 -22.90
N LYS A 5 20.08 4.57 -22.66
CA LYS A 5 19.35 3.67 -23.54
C LYS A 5 17.98 3.34 -22.95
N VAL A 6 16.95 3.57 -23.71
CA VAL A 6 15.55 3.31 -23.38
C VAL A 6 14.95 2.44 -24.47
N LEU A 7 14.25 1.37 -24.10
CA LEU A 7 13.48 0.59 -25.04
C LEU A 7 12.15 1.28 -25.32
N LYS A 8 11.81 1.46 -26.59
CA LYS A 8 10.51 1.93 -27.03
C LYS A 8 9.72 0.79 -27.66
N LEU A 9 8.56 0.48 -27.11
CA LEU A 9 7.57 -0.37 -27.75
C LEU A 9 6.45 0.52 -28.28
N SER A 10 6.29 0.60 -29.60
CA SER A 10 5.30 1.49 -30.23
C SER A 10 4.50 0.74 -31.28
N LYS A 11 3.20 0.88 -31.20
CA LYS A 11 2.25 0.30 -32.14
C LYS A 11 1.21 1.32 -32.53
N THR A 12 1.15 1.66 -33.81
CA THR A 12 0.30 2.75 -34.33
C THR A 12 -1.01 2.27 -34.95
N ASN A 13 -1.10 1.01 -35.32
CA ASN A 13 -2.30 0.43 -35.96
C ASN A 13 -2.51 -1.02 -35.51
N SER A 14 -3.73 -1.52 -35.69
CA SER A 14 -4.03 -2.94 -35.56
C SER A 14 -3.17 -3.76 -36.53
N GLY A 15 -2.77 -4.94 -36.11
CA GLY A 15 -1.87 -5.80 -36.89
C GLY A 15 -1.18 -6.80 -35.97
N ASN A 16 0.06 -7.13 -36.25
CA ASN A 16 0.81 -8.12 -35.48
C ASN A 16 1.09 -7.65 -34.05
N GLU A 17 1.13 -8.59 -33.12
CA GLU A 17 1.60 -8.35 -31.74
C GLU A 17 3.00 -7.76 -31.73
N ILE A 18 3.24 -6.80 -30.85
CA ILE A 18 4.59 -6.37 -30.47
C ILE A 18 4.86 -6.75 -29.02
N SER A 19 6.03 -7.26 -28.75
CA SER A 19 6.36 -7.71 -27.39
C SER A 19 7.84 -7.63 -27.06
N LEU A 20 8.11 -7.42 -25.77
CA LEU A 20 9.39 -7.71 -25.12
C LEU A 20 9.16 -8.85 -24.16
N LYS A 21 9.91 -9.94 -24.28
CA LYS A 21 9.75 -11.12 -23.42
C LYS A 21 11.10 -11.62 -22.93
N ASN A 22 11.12 -12.08 -21.68
CA ASN A 22 12.14 -12.97 -21.15
C ASN A 22 11.45 -14.26 -20.72
N SER A 23 11.70 -15.35 -21.44
CA SER A 23 11.13 -16.69 -21.22
C SER A 23 12.13 -17.65 -20.58
N LYS A 24 13.13 -17.13 -19.88
CA LYS A 24 14.20 -17.91 -19.22
C LYS A 24 14.23 -17.68 -17.72
N LEU A 25 13.14 -17.20 -17.14
CA LEU A 25 13.02 -17.16 -15.69
C LEU A 25 12.91 -18.60 -15.18
N ASP A 26 13.68 -18.92 -14.16
CA ASP A 26 13.66 -20.21 -13.47
C ASP A 26 13.54 -19.95 -11.98
N ILE A 27 12.35 -19.50 -11.58
CA ILE A 27 12.02 -19.15 -10.21
C ILE A 27 10.89 -20.07 -9.75
N ASN A 28 11.16 -20.94 -8.76
CA ASN A 28 10.19 -21.89 -8.24
C ASN A 28 10.02 -21.75 -6.72
N GLU A 29 8.83 -22.07 -6.21
CA GLU A 29 8.44 -21.92 -4.81
C GLU A 29 9.19 -22.83 -3.83
N ASN A 30 9.83 -23.91 -4.33
CA ASN A 30 10.62 -24.80 -3.49
C ASN A 30 11.98 -24.18 -3.13
N GLU A 31 12.47 -23.26 -3.96
CA GLU A 31 13.74 -22.57 -3.75
C GLU A 31 13.56 -21.14 -3.27
N TYR A 32 12.60 -20.42 -3.82
CA TYR A 32 12.35 -19.02 -3.53
C TYR A 32 10.92 -18.82 -3.04
N ARG A 33 10.73 -17.94 -2.09
CA ARG A 33 9.41 -17.56 -1.61
C ARG A 33 8.95 -16.21 -2.15
N TYR A 34 9.85 -15.25 -2.18
CA TYR A 34 9.52 -13.88 -2.53
C TYR A 34 10.16 -13.48 -3.84
N VAL A 35 9.39 -12.80 -4.67
CA VAL A 35 9.88 -12.27 -5.94
C VAL A 35 9.47 -10.82 -6.06
N SER A 36 10.44 -9.96 -6.34
CA SER A 36 10.19 -8.55 -6.65
C SER A 36 10.51 -8.29 -8.11
N ILE A 37 9.61 -7.59 -8.79
CA ILE A 37 9.78 -7.13 -10.15
C ILE A 37 9.70 -5.63 -10.15
N GLU A 38 10.80 -4.98 -10.48
CA GLU A 38 10.90 -3.53 -10.57
C GLU A 38 11.07 -3.10 -12.02
N THR A 39 10.31 -2.11 -12.42
CA THR A 39 10.40 -1.55 -13.77
C THR A 39 10.16 -0.05 -13.74
N LYS A 40 10.92 0.67 -14.53
CA LYS A 40 10.74 2.10 -14.74
C LYS A 40 10.17 2.31 -16.13
N ILE A 41 8.98 2.86 -16.20
CA ILE A 41 8.25 3.02 -17.47
C ILE A 41 7.70 4.43 -17.65
N LYS A 42 7.43 4.77 -18.90
CA LYS A 42 6.73 5.98 -19.28
C LYS A 42 5.72 5.66 -20.38
N MET A 43 4.46 6.03 -20.16
CA MET A 43 3.42 6.00 -21.17
C MET A 43 3.52 7.23 -22.07
N GLY A 44 3.55 7.03 -23.39
CA GLY A 44 3.52 8.15 -24.33
C GLY A 44 2.14 8.76 -24.46
N SER A 45 2.07 10.02 -24.91
CA SER A 45 0.82 10.76 -25.15
C SER A 45 0.22 10.48 -26.52
N GLU A 46 0.82 9.62 -27.33
CA GLU A 46 0.29 9.26 -28.64
C GLU A 46 -1.05 8.53 -28.52
N THR A 47 -1.80 8.54 -29.61
CA THR A 47 -3.06 7.82 -29.70
C THR A 47 -2.91 6.36 -29.27
N HIS A 48 -3.77 5.92 -28.39
CA HIS A 48 -3.80 4.56 -27.85
C HIS A 48 -5.21 3.98 -27.95
N ALA A 49 -5.28 2.68 -27.94
CA ALA A 49 -6.52 1.92 -27.84
C ALA A 49 -6.28 0.60 -27.12
N ASN A 50 -7.24 0.20 -26.30
CA ASN A 50 -7.23 -1.03 -25.53
C ASN A 50 -6.05 -1.15 -24.51
N GLN A 51 -5.75 -2.37 -24.10
CA GLN A 51 -4.82 -2.66 -23.01
C GLN A 51 -3.38 -2.81 -23.50
N PHE A 52 -2.43 -2.43 -22.67
CA PHE A 52 -1.02 -2.68 -22.86
C PHE A 52 -0.46 -3.39 -21.63
N SER A 53 0.10 -4.58 -21.78
CA SER A 53 0.61 -5.41 -20.65
C SER A 53 1.93 -4.86 -20.10
N ILE A 54 2.04 -4.76 -18.74
CA ILE A 54 3.13 -4.04 -18.06
C ILE A 54 3.36 -4.54 -16.62
N PRO A 55 4.08 -5.59 -16.34
CA PRO A 55 4.27 -6.81 -17.11
C PRO A 55 3.15 -7.83 -16.93
N TYR A 56 3.15 -8.85 -17.78
CA TYR A 56 2.50 -10.12 -17.50
C TYR A 56 3.55 -11.16 -17.15
N ILE A 57 3.21 -11.99 -16.16
CA ILE A 57 4.11 -13.02 -15.64
C ILE A 57 3.43 -14.37 -15.76
N LYS A 58 4.13 -15.33 -16.39
CA LYS A 58 3.60 -16.66 -16.67
C LYS A 58 4.41 -17.76 -15.98
N ASP A 59 3.72 -18.85 -15.71
CA ASP A 59 4.33 -20.10 -15.28
C ASP A 59 4.91 -20.91 -16.47
N SER A 60 5.59 -22.02 -16.16
CA SER A 60 6.16 -22.93 -17.16
C SER A 60 5.12 -23.65 -18.02
N LYS A 61 3.86 -23.63 -17.62
CA LYS A 61 2.73 -24.20 -18.37
C LYS A 61 2.09 -23.17 -19.29
N GLY A 62 2.58 -21.93 -19.28
CA GLY A 62 2.06 -20.80 -20.07
C GLY A 62 0.85 -20.08 -19.46
N ASN A 63 0.45 -20.41 -18.24
CA ASN A 63 -0.64 -19.71 -17.57
C ASN A 63 -0.16 -18.34 -17.07
N THR A 64 -0.93 -17.30 -17.31
CA THR A 64 -0.65 -15.96 -16.76
C THR A 64 -1.08 -15.92 -15.29
N ALA A 65 -0.10 -15.86 -14.39
CA ALA A 65 -0.32 -15.86 -12.94
C ALA A 65 -0.49 -14.45 -12.39
N TYR A 66 0.38 -13.51 -12.77
CA TYR A 66 0.34 -12.14 -12.30
C TYR A 66 0.26 -11.17 -13.48
N THR A 67 -0.51 -10.10 -13.32
CA THR A 67 -0.74 -9.15 -14.40
C THR A 67 -0.70 -7.72 -13.90
N LEU A 68 -0.09 -6.85 -14.67
CA LEU A 68 -0.32 -5.42 -14.62
C LEU A 68 -0.47 -4.92 -16.06
N TYR A 69 -1.42 -4.04 -16.30
CA TYR A 69 -1.65 -3.48 -17.62
C TYR A 69 -2.21 -2.06 -17.56
N ALA A 70 -1.88 -1.24 -18.55
CA ALA A 70 -2.51 0.04 -18.77
C ALA A 70 -3.91 -0.17 -19.35
N ASP A 71 -4.91 0.52 -18.84
CA ASP A 71 -6.26 0.47 -19.41
C ASP A 71 -6.34 1.20 -20.77
N GLY A 72 -7.43 0.94 -21.52
CA GLY A 72 -7.58 1.45 -22.87
C GLY A 72 -7.67 2.98 -23.00
N ASN A 73 -7.84 3.70 -21.91
CA ASN A 73 -7.85 5.16 -21.87
C ASN A 73 -6.58 5.73 -21.25
N TRP A 74 -5.66 4.86 -20.83
CA TRP A 74 -4.43 5.21 -20.12
C TRP A 74 -4.66 6.12 -18.91
N SER A 75 -5.77 5.88 -18.22
CA SER A 75 -6.13 6.60 -17.00
C SER A 75 -5.60 5.90 -15.76
N SER A 76 -5.56 4.55 -15.79
CA SER A 76 -5.11 3.75 -14.65
C SER A 76 -4.39 2.48 -15.09
N TYR A 77 -3.51 2.01 -14.20
CA TYR A 77 -3.05 0.64 -14.22
C TYR A 77 -4.11 -0.27 -13.61
N LYS A 78 -4.24 -1.46 -14.14
CA LYS A 78 -5.17 -2.49 -13.66
C LYS A 78 -4.49 -3.82 -13.55
N SER A 79 -5.04 -4.70 -12.69
CA SER A 79 -4.58 -6.06 -12.53
C SER A 79 -5.75 -7.03 -12.49
N HIS A 80 -5.56 -8.20 -13.08
CA HIS A 80 -6.47 -9.33 -12.90
C HIS A 80 -6.10 -10.09 -11.63
N VAL A 81 -7.09 -10.33 -10.79
CA VAL A 81 -6.94 -10.99 -9.49
C VAL A 81 -8.02 -12.07 -9.35
N ASN A 82 -7.77 -13.11 -8.57
CA ASN A 82 -8.76 -14.18 -8.33
C ASN A 82 -9.44 -14.67 -9.64
N GLY A 83 -8.64 -15.01 -10.64
CA GLY A 83 -9.13 -15.46 -11.94
C GLY A 83 -9.49 -14.28 -12.87
N LYS A 84 -10.73 -13.80 -12.84
CA LYS A 84 -11.23 -12.80 -13.81
C LYS A 84 -11.55 -11.44 -13.20
N ASN A 85 -11.46 -11.29 -11.89
CA ASN A 85 -11.72 -10.01 -11.25
C ASN A 85 -10.67 -9.00 -11.67
N THR A 86 -11.06 -7.75 -11.83
CA THR A 86 -10.16 -6.66 -12.21
C THR A 86 -10.19 -5.59 -11.14
N LEU A 87 -9.01 -5.19 -10.68
CA LEU A 87 -8.84 -4.09 -9.74
C LEU A 87 -7.96 -3.01 -10.35
N GLU A 88 -8.22 -1.78 -9.95
CA GLU A 88 -7.33 -0.66 -10.21
C GLU A 88 -6.06 -0.81 -9.36
N ALA A 89 -4.92 -0.57 -9.99
CA ALA A 89 -3.58 -0.70 -9.41
C ALA A 89 -2.77 0.59 -9.56
N GLY A 90 -3.44 1.74 -9.51
CA GLY A 90 -2.84 3.06 -9.54
C GLY A 90 -3.11 3.87 -10.80
N LYS A 91 -2.71 5.14 -10.79
CA LYS A 91 -2.92 6.08 -11.89
C LYS A 91 -1.74 6.12 -12.85
N ILE A 92 -2.04 6.24 -14.14
CA ILE A 92 -1.04 6.50 -15.16
C ILE A 92 -0.76 7.99 -15.23
N SER A 93 0.51 8.35 -15.20
CA SER A 93 1.00 9.71 -15.47
C SER A 93 1.61 9.75 -16.87
N VAL A 94 0.81 10.13 -17.86
CA VAL A 94 1.24 10.22 -19.27
C VAL A 94 2.45 11.14 -19.40
N ASP A 95 3.42 10.77 -20.25
CA ASP A 95 4.69 11.45 -20.51
C ASP A 95 5.60 11.64 -19.28
N LYS A 96 5.28 10.97 -18.16
CA LYS A 96 6.13 10.95 -16.96
C LYS A 96 6.68 9.55 -16.72
N TRP A 97 7.91 9.49 -16.27
CA TRP A 97 8.49 8.25 -15.77
C TRP A 97 7.81 7.86 -14.45
N GLN A 98 7.45 6.60 -14.31
CA GLN A 98 6.90 6.01 -13.10
C GLN A 98 7.70 4.76 -12.73
N ASP A 99 8.05 4.66 -11.46
CA ASP A 99 8.69 3.49 -10.89
C ASP A 99 7.58 2.53 -10.43
N ILE A 100 7.55 1.33 -10.99
CA ILE A 100 6.57 0.30 -10.69
C ILE A 100 7.29 -0.88 -10.06
N ARG A 101 6.77 -1.33 -8.92
CA ARG A 101 7.26 -2.53 -8.25
C ARG A 101 6.08 -3.47 -7.99
N MET A 102 6.27 -4.74 -8.30
CA MET A 102 5.38 -5.84 -7.96
C MET A 102 6.11 -6.81 -7.03
N ASP A 103 5.62 -6.96 -5.80
CA ASP A 103 6.14 -7.94 -4.82
C ASP A 103 5.18 -9.12 -4.73
N ILE A 104 5.71 -10.32 -4.89
CA ILE A 104 4.98 -11.59 -4.98
C ILE A 104 5.41 -12.50 -3.82
N ASP A 105 4.46 -13.08 -3.09
CA ASP A 105 4.68 -14.24 -2.21
C ASP A 105 4.20 -15.49 -2.97
N LEU A 106 5.12 -16.28 -3.50
CA LEU A 106 4.83 -17.47 -4.31
C LEU A 106 4.08 -18.54 -3.53
N LYS A 107 4.41 -18.74 -2.24
CA LYS A 107 3.76 -19.75 -1.41
C LYS A 107 2.29 -19.41 -1.09
N LYS A 108 1.95 -18.12 -1.11
CA LYS A 108 0.60 -17.65 -0.84
C LYS A 108 -0.17 -17.31 -2.11
N ASP A 109 0.48 -17.30 -3.27
CA ASP A 109 -0.07 -16.79 -4.52
C ASP A 109 -0.64 -15.36 -4.37
N THR A 110 0.01 -14.52 -3.59
CA THR A 110 -0.43 -13.13 -3.35
C THR A 110 0.60 -12.15 -3.85
N PHE A 111 0.14 -10.93 -4.14
CA PHE A 111 1.05 -9.86 -4.57
C PHE A 111 0.56 -8.48 -4.14
N ARG A 112 1.46 -7.51 -4.23
CA ARG A 112 1.17 -6.08 -4.14
C ARG A 112 1.80 -5.33 -5.32
N VAL A 113 1.28 -4.15 -5.60
CA VAL A 113 1.83 -3.22 -6.60
C VAL A 113 2.05 -1.88 -5.94
N THR A 114 3.26 -1.35 -6.07
CA THR A 114 3.59 0.03 -5.72
C THR A 114 3.94 0.82 -6.97
N ILE A 115 3.52 2.08 -7.01
CA ILE A 115 3.83 3.03 -8.08
C ILE A 115 4.38 4.29 -7.44
N ASP A 116 5.58 4.69 -7.82
CA ASP A 116 6.28 5.85 -7.26
C ASP A 116 6.33 5.80 -5.71
N GLY A 117 6.53 4.60 -5.15
CA GLY A 117 6.58 4.34 -3.71
C GLY A 117 5.22 4.26 -2.99
N GLU A 118 4.11 4.56 -3.66
CA GLU A 118 2.76 4.42 -3.11
C GLU A 118 2.23 3.00 -3.32
N CYS A 119 1.74 2.35 -2.27
CA CYS A 119 1.07 1.07 -2.38
C CYS A 119 -0.35 1.24 -2.94
N GLU A 120 -0.51 0.95 -4.21
CA GLU A 120 -1.79 1.13 -4.91
C GLU A 120 -2.66 -0.13 -4.88
N LEU A 121 -2.06 -1.30 -4.82
CA LEU A 121 -2.77 -2.57 -4.75
C LEU A 121 -2.07 -3.49 -3.75
N ALA A 122 -2.79 -3.99 -2.77
CA ALA A 122 -2.27 -4.93 -1.79
C ALA A 122 -3.31 -5.96 -1.34
N GLY A 123 -2.84 -7.06 -0.76
CA GLY A 123 -3.67 -8.11 -0.20
C GLY A 123 -4.53 -8.81 -1.25
N VAL A 124 -4.01 -9.04 -2.44
CA VAL A 124 -4.73 -9.67 -3.54
C VAL A 124 -4.08 -10.98 -3.95
N ASN A 125 -4.92 -11.94 -4.34
CA ASN A 125 -4.45 -13.20 -4.88
C ASN A 125 -4.11 -13.06 -6.36
N ALA A 126 -3.18 -13.87 -6.82
CA ALA A 126 -2.84 -14.04 -8.22
C ALA A 126 -4.08 -14.30 -9.09
N ARG A 127 -3.97 -13.99 -10.37
CA ARG A 127 -4.97 -14.38 -11.37
C ARG A 127 -5.12 -15.90 -11.46
N ALA A 128 -3.99 -16.61 -11.38
CA ALA A 128 -3.94 -18.06 -11.35
C ALA A 128 -2.87 -18.50 -10.36
N LYS A 129 -3.12 -19.58 -9.64
CA LYS A 129 -2.12 -20.22 -8.78
C LYS A 129 -0.96 -20.73 -9.61
N THR A 130 0.23 -20.57 -9.07
CA THR A 130 1.46 -21.06 -9.71
C THR A 130 2.52 -21.45 -8.71
N ASP A 131 3.29 -22.48 -9.04
CA ASP A 131 4.43 -22.97 -8.29
C ASP A 131 5.78 -22.43 -8.83
N ASN A 132 5.72 -21.72 -9.97
CA ASN A 132 6.94 -21.20 -10.62
C ASN A 132 6.64 -20.01 -11.52
N LEU A 133 7.69 -19.22 -11.81
CA LEU A 133 7.66 -18.15 -12.79
C LEU A 133 8.69 -18.43 -13.88
N SER A 134 8.26 -18.43 -15.14
CA SER A 134 9.10 -18.76 -16.28
C SER A 134 9.19 -17.66 -17.34
N GLU A 135 8.22 -16.77 -17.42
CA GLU A 135 8.19 -15.68 -18.40
C GLU A 135 7.72 -14.37 -17.77
N ILE A 136 8.42 -13.29 -18.10
CA ILE A 136 7.95 -11.92 -17.93
C ILE A 136 7.82 -11.28 -19.30
N SER A 137 6.70 -10.58 -19.55
CA SER A 137 6.42 -9.97 -20.84
C SER A 137 5.73 -8.62 -20.74
N PHE A 138 6.13 -7.72 -21.65
CA PHE A 138 5.49 -6.44 -21.95
C PHE A 138 4.99 -6.52 -23.38
N TYR A 139 3.71 -6.34 -23.63
CA TYR A 139 3.20 -6.50 -24.98
C TYR A 139 1.92 -5.72 -25.27
N ALA A 140 1.72 -5.42 -26.54
CA ALA A 140 0.45 -5.04 -27.13
C ALA A 140 0.03 -6.09 -28.14
N ASP A 141 -1.17 -6.65 -27.99
CA ASP A 141 -1.72 -7.60 -28.93
C ASP A 141 -2.12 -6.95 -30.27
N SER A 142 -2.68 -7.74 -31.18
CA SER A 142 -3.01 -7.28 -32.53
C SER A 142 -4.00 -6.09 -32.57
N TRP A 143 -4.79 -5.87 -31.52
CA TRP A 143 -5.84 -4.82 -31.46
C TRP A 143 -5.39 -3.56 -30.73
N ASN A 144 -4.30 -3.63 -29.97
CA ASN A 144 -3.86 -2.51 -29.15
C ASN A 144 -2.96 -1.56 -29.90
N THR A 145 -3.04 -0.28 -29.58
CA THR A 145 -2.13 0.77 -30.08
C THR A 145 -1.61 1.59 -28.92
N GLY A 146 -0.47 2.23 -29.10
CA GLY A 146 0.15 3.10 -28.12
C GLY A 146 1.66 2.96 -28.09
N THR A 147 2.28 3.74 -27.22
CA THR A 147 3.73 3.70 -27.01
C THR A 147 4.03 3.61 -25.52
N ILE A 148 4.89 2.69 -25.15
CA ILE A 148 5.53 2.65 -23.84
C ILE A 148 7.04 2.74 -23.99
N TYR A 149 7.66 3.38 -23.02
CA TYR A 149 9.10 3.44 -22.88
C TYR A 149 9.49 2.69 -21.61
N ILE A 150 10.47 1.81 -21.71
CA ILE A 150 10.97 0.98 -20.61
C ILE A 150 12.44 1.31 -20.42
N ASP A 151 12.80 1.80 -19.24
CA ASP A 151 14.19 2.13 -18.89
C ASP A 151 14.89 0.92 -18.28
N SER A 152 14.24 0.23 -17.34
CA SER A 152 14.79 -0.90 -16.62
C SER A 152 13.73 -1.96 -16.32
N VAL A 153 14.17 -3.18 -16.20
CA VAL A 153 13.41 -4.31 -15.64
C VAL A 153 14.36 -5.11 -14.79
N GLU A 154 14.09 -5.19 -13.51
CA GLU A 154 14.85 -5.99 -12.55
C GLU A 154 13.95 -7.04 -11.91
N VAL A 155 14.43 -8.26 -11.78
CA VAL A 155 13.73 -9.36 -11.11
C VAL A 155 14.64 -9.92 -10.04
N THR A 156 14.20 -9.85 -8.81
CA THR A 156 14.90 -10.39 -7.64
C THR A 156 14.08 -11.51 -7.02
N ALA A 157 14.73 -12.63 -6.72
CA ALA A 157 14.09 -13.75 -6.03
C ALA A 157 14.81 -14.03 -4.71
N GLU A 158 14.05 -14.16 -3.63
CA GLU A 158 14.59 -14.35 -2.28
C GLU A 158 14.04 -15.61 -1.63
N LYS A 159 14.95 -16.31 -0.92
CA LYS A 159 14.60 -17.44 -0.05
C LYS A 159 13.97 -16.94 1.24
N GLU A 160 13.08 -17.73 1.80
CA GLU A 160 12.56 -17.46 3.13
C GLU A 160 13.68 -17.59 4.17
N ARG A 161 13.85 -16.56 5.01
CA ARG A 161 14.74 -16.66 6.18
C ARG A 161 14.11 -17.56 7.24
N THR A 162 14.95 -18.26 7.96
CA THR A 162 14.51 -19.18 9.04
C THR A 162 14.90 -18.69 10.43
N GLN A 163 15.72 -17.64 10.51
CA GLN A 163 16.16 -17.05 11.77
C GLN A 163 15.80 -15.58 11.82
N SER A 164 15.21 -15.17 12.95
CA SER A 164 14.91 -13.76 13.20
C SER A 164 16.16 -12.93 13.41
N ALA A 165 16.06 -11.64 13.13
CA ALA A 165 17.15 -10.69 13.30
C ALA A 165 16.64 -9.33 13.78
N THR A 166 17.56 -8.52 14.29
CA THR A 166 17.32 -7.10 14.54
C THR A 166 17.98 -6.30 13.43
N PHE A 167 17.18 -5.43 12.80
CA PHE A 167 17.62 -4.53 11.76
C PHE A 167 17.60 -3.09 12.28
N TYR A 168 18.63 -2.35 11.94
CA TYR A 168 18.83 -0.97 12.35
C TYR A 168 18.71 -0.05 11.15
N VAL A 169 18.06 1.10 11.34
CA VAL A 169 17.84 2.10 10.30
C VAL A 169 18.27 3.47 10.84
N SER A 170 19.15 4.14 10.13
CA SER A 170 19.74 5.43 10.50
C SER A 170 19.88 6.33 9.29
N ASN A 171 19.65 7.64 9.43
CA ASN A 171 19.90 8.59 8.33
C ASN A 171 21.37 8.63 7.88
N ASN A 172 22.29 8.18 8.74
CA ASN A 172 23.72 8.04 8.44
C ASN A 172 24.08 6.63 7.94
N GLY A 173 23.10 5.76 7.75
CA GLY A 173 23.27 4.37 7.32
C GLY A 173 23.63 4.23 5.84
N ASP A 174 23.71 2.96 5.42
CA ASP A 174 24.09 2.56 4.06
C ASP A 174 23.25 1.33 3.65
N ASP A 175 22.42 1.46 2.62
CA ASP A 175 21.51 0.42 2.16
C ASP A 175 22.21 -0.81 1.55
N SER A 176 23.51 -0.69 1.25
CA SER A 176 24.33 -1.81 0.80
C SER A 176 24.81 -2.72 1.94
N LYS A 177 24.64 -2.30 3.19
CA LYS A 177 25.05 -3.04 4.39
C LYS A 177 23.98 -4.04 4.84
N ALA A 178 24.37 -4.89 5.78
CA ALA A 178 23.49 -5.95 6.32
C ALA A 178 22.34 -5.42 7.19
N GLY A 179 22.48 -4.23 7.78
CA GLY A 179 21.48 -3.66 8.68
C GLY A 179 21.42 -4.29 10.07
N THR A 180 22.28 -5.26 10.40
CA THR A 180 22.15 -6.09 11.59
C THR A 180 22.87 -5.55 12.83
N SER A 181 23.49 -4.40 12.73
CA SER A 181 24.05 -3.63 13.86
C SER A 181 23.90 -2.13 13.60
N PRO A 182 24.01 -1.26 14.62
CA PRO A 182 24.00 0.18 14.44
C PRO A 182 25.04 0.69 13.43
N GLU A 183 26.23 0.08 13.40
CA GLU A 183 27.35 0.43 12.49
C GLU A 183 27.08 0.01 11.04
N THR A 184 26.20 -0.96 10.84
CA THR A 184 25.80 -1.44 9.52
C THR A 184 24.37 -1.09 9.18
N ALA A 185 23.79 -0.09 9.87
CA ALA A 185 22.40 0.31 9.71
C ALA A 185 22.05 0.64 8.25
N TRP A 186 20.84 0.33 7.86
CA TRP A 186 20.26 0.79 6.59
C TRP A 186 19.95 2.29 6.66
N LYS A 187 19.82 2.92 5.49
CA LYS A 187 19.56 4.35 5.40
C LYS A 187 18.11 4.70 5.11
N SER A 188 17.50 4.00 4.18
CA SER A 188 16.24 4.42 3.58
C SER A 188 15.04 3.55 3.98
N LEU A 189 13.84 4.11 3.85
CA LEU A 189 12.61 3.33 3.92
C LEU A 189 12.49 2.37 2.71
N ASP A 190 13.04 2.73 1.53
CA ASP A 190 13.03 1.84 0.38
C ASP A 190 13.73 0.53 0.69
N LYS A 191 14.87 0.60 1.41
CA LYS A 191 15.56 -0.62 1.86
C LYS A 191 14.71 -1.43 2.82
N VAL A 192 14.06 -0.82 3.80
CA VAL A 192 13.14 -1.51 4.71
C VAL A 192 11.97 -2.13 3.94
N ASN A 193 11.37 -1.37 3.04
CA ASN A 193 10.19 -1.78 2.26
C ASN A 193 10.51 -2.92 1.27
N SER A 194 11.78 -3.07 0.89
CA SER A 194 12.23 -4.15 0.02
C SER A 194 12.45 -5.48 0.76
N GLN A 195 12.47 -5.48 2.10
CA GLN A 195 12.75 -6.68 2.88
C GLN A 195 11.48 -7.44 3.24
N HIS A 196 11.64 -8.77 3.44
CA HIS A 196 10.59 -9.62 4.00
C HIS A 196 10.96 -10.02 5.43
N PHE A 197 10.14 -9.60 6.37
CA PHE A 197 10.34 -9.85 7.80
C PHE A 197 9.61 -11.13 8.23
N ILE A 198 10.18 -11.80 9.23
CA ILE A 198 9.63 -13.04 9.81
C ILE A 198 9.36 -12.86 11.30
N ALA A 199 8.67 -13.80 11.90
CA ALA A 199 8.35 -13.79 13.32
C ALA A 199 9.61 -13.58 14.20
N GLY A 200 9.54 -12.61 15.11
CA GLY A 200 10.62 -12.22 16.02
C GLY A 200 11.61 -11.20 15.45
N ASP A 201 11.48 -10.77 14.20
CA ASP A 201 12.29 -9.69 13.65
C ASP A 201 12.01 -8.35 14.35
N LYS A 202 13.04 -7.50 14.40
CA LYS A 202 12.92 -6.14 14.90
C LYS A 202 13.47 -5.16 13.87
N ILE A 203 12.75 -4.08 13.63
CA ILE A 203 13.13 -2.96 12.76
C ILE A 203 13.25 -1.74 13.67
N LEU A 204 14.46 -1.32 13.96
CA LEU A 204 14.73 -0.26 14.92
C LEU A 204 15.27 0.98 14.22
N PHE A 205 14.56 2.09 14.36
CA PHE A 205 14.94 3.40 13.82
C PHE A 205 15.76 4.19 14.84
N GLU A 206 16.82 4.87 14.38
CA GLU A 206 17.66 5.68 15.24
C GLU A 206 16.89 6.89 15.78
N CYS A 207 16.93 7.09 17.11
CA CYS A 207 16.40 8.28 17.76
C CYS A 207 17.01 9.55 17.18
N GLY A 208 16.17 10.56 16.90
CA GLY A 208 16.56 11.81 16.24
C GLY A 208 16.61 11.72 14.72
N GLY A 209 16.48 10.53 14.12
CA GLY A 209 16.37 10.37 12.67
C GLY A 209 15.03 10.84 12.12
N GLU A 210 15.02 11.24 10.84
CA GLU A 210 13.80 11.68 10.16
C GLU A 210 13.74 11.12 8.73
N TRP A 211 12.65 10.38 8.40
CA TRP A 211 12.36 9.84 7.07
C TRP A 211 11.15 10.55 6.49
N LYS A 212 11.34 11.18 5.33
CA LYS A 212 10.36 12.07 4.70
C LYS A 212 9.86 11.57 3.36
N ASN A 213 8.62 11.95 3.03
CA ASN A 213 8.03 11.83 1.69
C ASN A 213 7.89 10.39 1.17
N GLN A 214 7.99 9.41 2.06
CA GLN A 214 7.87 7.98 1.75
C GLN A 214 6.97 7.30 2.79
N THR A 215 6.28 6.25 2.38
CA THR A 215 5.56 5.35 3.28
C THR A 215 6.50 4.30 3.87
N LEU A 216 6.42 4.06 5.16
CA LEU A 216 6.95 2.83 5.75
C LEU A 216 5.99 1.68 5.43
N LEU A 217 6.44 0.75 4.57
CA LEU A 217 5.62 -0.30 3.95
C LEU A 217 6.29 -1.68 4.10
N PRO A 218 6.62 -2.11 5.32
CA PRO A 218 7.31 -3.37 5.55
C PRO A 218 6.43 -4.56 5.18
N GLN A 219 7.04 -5.70 4.88
CA GLN A 219 6.34 -6.93 4.52
C GLN A 219 6.67 -8.04 5.49
N GLY A 220 5.65 -8.78 5.93
CA GLY A 220 5.81 -9.94 6.80
C GLY A 220 4.71 -10.06 7.84
N SER A 221 4.73 -11.15 8.56
CA SER A 221 3.86 -11.36 9.72
C SER A 221 4.63 -12.10 10.79
N GLY A 222 4.42 -11.69 12.03
CA GLY A 222 4.81 -12.48 13.18
C GLY A 222 3.89 -13.66 13.39
N ASP A 223 4.04 -14.28 14.56
CA ASP A 223 3.14 -15.30 15.06
C ASP A 223 2.72 -14.99 16.51
N GLU A 224 1.92 -15.86 17.09
CA GLU A 224 1.36 -15.70 18.44
C GLU A 224 2.44 -15.55 19.53
N ASN A 225 3.60 -16.17 19.34
CA ASN A 225 4.70 -16.18 20.30
C ASN A 225 5.76 -15.11 20.00
N SER A 226 5.83 -14.64 18.76
CA SER A 226 6.92 -13.81 18.26
C SER A 226 6.40 -12.77 17.26
N LYS A 227 6.03 -11.59 17.75
CA LYS A 227 5.64 -10.47 16.90
C LYS A 227 6.84 -9.93 16.14
N ILE A 228 6.57 -9.29 14.99
CA ILE A 228 7.54 -8.41 14.35
C ILE A 228 7.44 -7.05 15.04
N THR A 229 8.58 -6.49 15.43
CA THR A 229 8.64 -5.21 16.15
C THR A 229 9.10 -4.07 15.23
N ILE A 230 8.39 -2.96 15.25
CA ILE A 230 8.90 -1.66 14.78
C ILE A 230 9.09 -0.78 16.01
N GLY A 231 10.28 -0.20 16.17
CA GLY A 231 10.58 0.63 17.32
C GLY A 231 11.78 1.55 17.09
N SER A 232 12.40 1.98 18.17
CA SER A 232 13.56 2.87 18.10
C SER A 232 14.76 2.32 18.85
N TYR A 233 15.94 2.85 18.56
CA TYR A 233 17.17 2.60 19.30
C TYR A 233 17.95 3.90 19.51
N GLY A 234 18.91 3.87 20.42
CA GLY A 234 19.67 5.05 20.80
C GLY A 234 18.91 5.91 21.81
N SER A 235 19.29 7.18 21.88
CA SER A 235 18.69 8.15 22.81
C SER A 235 18.41 9.47 22.11
N GLY A 236 17.42 10.21 22.58
CA GLY A 236 17.03 11.49 22.02
C GLY A 236 15.55 11.55 21.64
N ASN A 237 15.21 12.38 20.66
CA ASN A 237 13.84 12.49 20.16
C ASN A 237 13.42 11.20 19.45
N LEU A 238 12.13 10.90 19.47
CA LEU A 238 11.58 9.77 18.70
C LEU A 238 11.96 9.90 17.21
N PRO A 239 12.30 8.79 16.55
CA PRO A 239 12.51 8.79 15.11
C PRO A 239 11.22 9.18 14.39
N LYS A 240 11.31 10.05 13.39
CA LYS A 240 10.17 10.66 12.74
C LYS A 240 9.95 10.08 11.34
N ILE A 241 8.72 9.64 11.08
CA ILE A 241 8.26 9.25 9.76
C ILE A 241 7.17 10.24 9.33
N SER A 242 7.49 11.04 8.30
CA SER A 242 6.63 12.12 7.83
C SER A 242 6.47 12.08 6.32
N THR A 243 5.30 11.77 5.84
CA THR A 243 5.04 11.70 4.39
C THR A 243 4.76 13.07 3.76
N ASN A 244 4.48 14.10 4.56
CA ASN A 244 4.25 15.48 4.10
C ASN A 244 3.21 15.57 2.97
N GLY A 245 2.16 14.76 3.02
CA GLY A 245 1.13 14.72 1.98
C GLY A 245 1.59 14.13 0.64
N LYS A 246 2.81 13.62 0.53
CA LYS A 246 3.29 12.95 -0.69
C LYS A 246 2.70 11.57 -0.87
N MET A 247 2.49 10.85 0.24
CA MET A 247 1.93 9.50 0.27
C MET A 247 0.62 9.47 1.07
N LYS A 248 -0.25 8.51 0.80
CA LYS A 248 -1.52 8.34 1.52
C LYS A 248 -1.30 7.96 2.98
N ASP A 249 -0.33 7.10 3.24
CA ASP A 249 -0.05 6.52 4.55
C ASP A 249 1.38 6.79 4.98
N ALA A 250 1.61 7.14 6.25
CA ALA A 250 2.97 7.18 6.78
C ALA A 250 3.49 5.78 7.12
N LEU A 251 2.62 4.91 7.64
CA LEU A 251 2.88 3.48 7.82
C LEU A 251 1.69 2.68 7.30
N TYR A 252 1.93 1.67 6.46
CA TYR A 252 0.88 0.83 5.91
C TYR A 252 1.18 -0.66 6.03
N LEU A 253 0.25 -1.42 6.60
CA LEU A 253 0.26 -2.87 6.70
C LEU A 253 -1.03 -3.44 6.08
N CYS A 254 -0.91 -4.34 5.09
CA CYS A 254 -2.05 -5.00 4.49
C CYS A 254 -1.88 -6.52 4.48
N ASN A 255 -2.90 -7.25 4.97
CA ASN A 255 -2.89 -8.71 5.12
C ASN A 255 -1.70 -9.23 5.94
N GLN A 256 -1.27 -8.44 6.91
CA GLN A 256 -0.20 -8.77 7.85
C GLN A 256 -0.77 -8.81 9.26
N GLN A 257 -0.11 -9.52 10.16
CA GLN A 257 -0.55 -9.71 11.53
C GLN A 257 0.61 -9.93 12.48
N TYR A 258 0.34 -9.83 13.79
CA TYR A 258 1.33 -9.98 14.86
C TYR A 258 2.48 -8.98 14.76
N TRP A 259 2.10 -7.70 14.83
CA TRP A 259 3.01 -6.57 14.84
C TRP A 259 2.99 -5.86 16.19
N ASP A 260 4.15 -5.46 16.65
CA ASP A 260 4.39 -4.57 17.79
C ASP A 260 4.99 -3.26 17.26
N ILE A 261 4.26 -2.15 17.41
CA ILE A 261 4.63 -0.86 16.80
C ILE A 261 4.72 0.18 17.90
N SER A 262 5.92 0.73 18.13
CA SER A 262 6.15 1.64 19.24
C SER A 262 7.26 2.65 19.00
N ASN A 263 7.30 3.68 19.85
CA ASN A 263 8.41 4.64 19.94
C ASN A 263 8.74 5.34 18.61
N LEU A 264 7.71 5.80 17.87
CA LEU A 264 7.83 6.59 16.64
C LEU A 264 7.04 7.90 16.75
N ASP A 265 7.51 8.91 16.06
CA ASP A 265 6.79 10.16 15.77
C ASP A 265 6.27 10.09 14.32
N ILE A 266 4.95 10.09 14.13
CA ILE A 266 4.31 9.85 12.84
C ILE A 266 3.43 11.02 12.46
N SER A 267 3.62 11.55 11.24
CA SER A 267 2.81 12.65 10.72
C SER A 267 2.59 12.54 9.20
N ASN A 268 1.52 13.17 8.73
CA ASN A 268 1.19 13.23 7.30
C ASN A 268 0.47 14.54 6.98
N THR A 269 1.22 15.62 6.89
CA THR A 269 0.69 16.97 6.73
C THR A 269 0.75 17.40 5.28
N VAL A 270 -0.38 17.87 4.75
CA VAL A 270 -0.41 18.58 3.45
C VAL A 270 -0.16 20.06 3.73
N GLU A 271 0.91 20.61 3.17
CA GLU A 271 1.26 22.01 3.35
C GLU A 271 0.15 22.95 2.81
N GLY A 272 -0.08 24.04 3.50
CA GLY A 272 -1.10 25.02 3.13
C GLY A 272 -2.54 24.60 3.42
N PHE A 273 -2.75 23.40 4.00
CA PHE A 273 -4.07 22.95 4.42
C PHE A 273 -4.17 22.92 5.96
N ALA A 274 -4.80 23.96 6.50
CA ALA A 274 -5.07 24.03 7.95
C ALA A 274 -6.48 23.54 8.27
N MET A 275 -6.59 22.63 9.22
CA MET A 275 -7.87 22.29 9.85
C MET A 275 -8.32 23.46 10.75
N THR A 276 -9.59 23.74 10.79
CA THR A 276 -10.13 24.69 11.77
C THR A 276 -10.03 24.11 13.18
N SER A 277 -9.98 24.99 14.19
CA SER A 277 -9.81 24.60 15.61
C SER A 277 -10.86 23.62 16.13
N ASN A 278 -12.02 23.53 15.49
CA ASN A 278 -13.09 22.59 15.80
C ASN A 278 -13.13 21.37 14.87
N GLY A 279 -12.08 21.16 14.08
CA GLY A 279 -12.01 20.04 13.14
C GLY A 279 -12.91 20.17 11.91
N GLN A 280 -13.53 21.34 11.71
CA GLN A 280 -14.34 21.59 10.52
C GLN A 280 -13.44 21.90 9.32
N ILE A 281 -13.85 21.44 8.16
CA ILE A 281 -13.22 21.78 6.91
C ILE A 281 -13.62 23.20 6.55
N PRO A 282 -12.67 24.09 6.24
CA PRO A 282 -13.00 25.43 5.77
C PRO A 282 -13.93 25.36 4.55
N GLU A 283 -14.94 26.21 4.52
CA GLU A 283 -15.91 26.28 3.45
C GLU A 283 -15.21 26.37 2.07
N GLY A 284 -15.65 25.57 1.12
CA GLY A 284 -15.02 25.49 -0.21
C GLY A 284 -13.82 24.54 -0.34
N ASN A 285 -13.34 23.92 0.75
CA ASN A 285 -12.20 23.01 0.69
C ASN A 285 -12.56 21.52 0.59
N VAL A 286 -13.84 21.18 0.66
CA VAL A 286 -14.34 19.79 0.64
C VAL A 286 -14.03 19.03 -0.68
N SER A 287 -13.84 19.75 -1.78
CA SER A 287 -13.46 19.21 -3.08
C SER A 287 -11.94 19.27 -3.34
N LYS A 288 -11.18 19.88 -2.43
CA LYS A 288 -9.76 20.10 -2.68
C LYS A 288 -8.99 18.79 -2.69
N ARG A 289 -8.17 18.73 -3.71
CA ARG A 289 -7.11 17.76 -3.85
C ARG A 289 -5.80 18.42 -3.42
N ASN A 290 -4.86 17.61 -3.00
CA ASN A 290 -3.48 18.04 -2.94
C ASN A 290 -3.07 18.46 -4.37
N GLU A 291 -2.72 19.71 -4.58
CA GLU A 291 -2.42 20.27 -5.89
C GLU A 291 -1.19 19.62 -6.53
N GLU A 292 -0.27 19.11 -5.72
CA GLU A 292 0.96 18.50 -6.18
C GLU A 292 0.76 17.11 -6.78
N ASN A 293 -0.10 16.27 -6.17
CA ASN A 293 -0.26 14.87 -6.57
C ASN A 293 -1.70 14.48 -6.96
N GLY A 294 -2.62 15.44 -6.90
CA GLY A 294 -4.02 15.24 -7.28
C GLY A 294 -4.83 14.33 -6.36
N ARG A 295 -4.30 13.91 -5.19
CA ARG A 295 -4.99 13.05 -4.23
C ARG A 295 -6.08 13.81 -3.50
N LEU A 296 -7.18 13.11 -3.19
CA LEU A 296 -8.21 13.65 -2.30
C LEU A 296 -7.65 13.82 -0.88
N LEU A 297 -7.93 14.96 -0.26
CA LEU A 297 -7.48 15.24 1.12
C LEU A 297 -8.05 14.26 2.15
N GLY A 298 -9.15 13.57 1.85
CA GLY A 298 -9.71 12.51 2.69
C GLY A 298 -8.97 11.16 2.66
N GLU A 299 -7.86 11.06 1.94
CA GLU A 299 -7.10 9.81 1.78
C GLU A 299 -5.76 9.79 2.52
N TYR A 300 -5.51 10.73 3.44
CA TYR A 300 -4.27 10.77 4.22
C TYR A 300 -4.44 10.17 5.60
N ARG A 301 -3.48 9.35 6.03
CA ARG A 301 -3.46 8.66 7.31
C ARG A 301 -2.05 8.67 7.92
N GLY A 302 -2.01 8.55 9.23
CA GLY A 302 -0.77 8.26 9.94
C GLY A 302 -0.43 6.77 9.77
N ILE A 303 -1.17 5.91 10.43
CA ILE A 303 -1.02 4.45 10.36
C ILE A 303 -2.26 3.84 9.72
N HIS A 304 -2.06 2.92 8.77
CA HIS A 304 -3.13 2.19 8.12
C HIS A 304 -2.90 0.68 8.26
N ILE A 305 -3.81 -0.01 8.90
CA ILE A 305 -3.84 -1.46 9.02
C ILE A 305 -5.04 -1.96 8.24
N ALA A 306 -4.79 -2.69 7.17
CA ALA A 306 -5.83 -3.13 6.25
C ALA A 306 -5.85 -4.66 6.08
N GLY A 307 -7.03 -5.18 5.75
CA GLY A 307 -7.21 -6.59 5.41
C GLY A 307 -8.14 -6.79 4.23
N ARG A 308 -7.81 -7.75 3.37
CA ARG A 308 -8.60 -8.14 2.20
C ARG A 308 -8.50 -9.63 1.97
N ASP A 309 -9.65 -10.29 1.77
CA ASP A 309 -9.76 -11.71 1.41
C ASP A 309 -9.09 -12.69 2.40
N VAL A 310 -8.88 -12.26 3.63
CA VAL A 310 -8.36 -13.07 4.76
C VAL A 310 -9.42 -13.14 5.84
N ALA A 311 -9.62 -14.29 6.45
CA ALA A 311 -10.67 -14.47 7.45
C ALA A 311 -10.43 -13.60 8.68
N THR A 312 -9.23 -13.64 9.26
CA THR A 312 -8.90 -12.90 10.47
C THR A 312 -7.44 -12.45 10.46
N LEU A 313 -7.21 -11.19 10.86
CA LEU A 313 -5.91 -10.62 11.19
C LEU A 313 -5.88 -10.26 12.66
N LYS A 314 -4.80 -10.58 13.37
CA LYS A 314 -4.74 -10.45 14.82
C LYS A 314 -3.35 -10.10 15.37
N GLY A 315 -3.31 -9.78 16.66
CA GLY A 315 -2.06 -9.64 17.41
C GLY A 315 -1.34 -8.31 17.21
N PHE A 316 -2.05 -7.21 16.97
CA PHE A 316 -1.43 -5.88 16.88
C PHE A 316 -1.30 -5.25 18.26
N HIS A 317 -0.11 -4.73 18.58
CA HIS A 317 0.15 -3.92 19.76
C HIS A 317 0.77 -2.59 19.29
N ILE A 318 0.05 -1.49 19.50
CA ILE A 318 0.42 -0.16 19.00
C ILE A 318 0.49 0.78 20.19
N HIS A 319 1.70 1.19 20.57
CA HIS A 319 1.89 1.89 21.83
C HIS A 319 3.06 2.88 21.82
N ASP A 320 3.06 3.79 22.79
CA ASP A 320 4.13 4.77 23.00
C ASP A 320 4.50 5.56 21.74
N LEU A 321 3.51 5.83 20.88
CA LEU A 321 3.63 6.61 19.66
C LEU A 321 3.22 8.06 19.88
N LYS A 322 3.75 8.94 19.06
CA LYS A 322 3.24 10.27 18.82
C LYS A 322 2.72 10.33 17.39
N VAL A 323 1.40 10.41 17.20
CA VAL A 323 0.74 10.48 15.89
C VAL A 323 0.07 11.84 15.78
N HIS A 324 0.52 12.68 14.85
CA HIS A 324 0.06 14.07 14.84
C HIS A 324 0.02 14.69 13.45
N ASP A 325 -0.74 15.77 13.33
CA ASP A 325 -0.84 16.62 12.15
C ASP A 325 -1.13 15.81 10.86
N VAL A 326 -2.04 14.85 10.98
CA VAL A 326 -2.54 14.11 9.81
C VAL A 326 -3.62 14.94 9.15
N THR A 327 -3.32 15.51 8.00
CA THR A 327 -4.28 16.26 7.19
C THR A 327 -5.32 15.32 6.60
N GLY A 328 -6.57 15.77 6.56
CA GLY A 328 -7.62 14.98 5.92
C GLY A 328 -8.95 15.72 5.87
N VAL A 329 -9.86 15.15 5.12
CA VAL A 329 -11.22 15.64 4.95
C VAL A 329 -12.18 14.52 5.26
N VAL A 330 -13.10 14.77 6.19
CA VAL A 330 -14.18 13.83 6.48
C VAL A 330 -15.38 14.19 5.65
N SER A 331 -15.85 13.24 4.85
CA SER A 331 -17.12 13.39 4.18
C SER A 331 -18.21 12.60 4.92
N TRP A 332 -19.31 13.26 5.25
CA TRP A 332 -20.46 12.65 5.90
C TRP A 332 -21.50 12.19 4.87
N ILE A 333 -22.12 11.05 5.15
CA ILE A 333 -23.31 10.60 4.42
C ILE A 333 -24.41 11.66 4.62
N GLY A 334 -24.92 12.20 3.52
CA GLY A 334 -25.96 13.22 3.55
C GLY A 334 -25.47 14.66 3.42
N ASP A 335 -24.15 14.88 3.36
CA ASP A 335 -23.62 16.18 3.01
C ASP A 335 -23.80 16.42 1.49
N THR A 336 -24.77 17.26 1.15
CA THR A 336 -25.10 17.60 -0.25
C THR A 336 -23.95 18.30 -0.95
N GLY A 337 -23.20 19.14 -0.26
CA GLY A 337 -22.06 19.87 -0.81
C GLY A 337 -20.95 18.94 -1.30
N LEU A 338 -20.68 17.87 -0.59
CA LEU A 338 -19.70 16.86 -0.98
C LEU A 338 -20.19 16.03 -2.18
N ARG A 339 -21.47 15.75 -2.26
CA ARG A 339 -22.11 15.09 -3.40
C ARG A 339 -22.06 15.94 -4.64
N ASP A 340 -22.40 17.21 -4.52
CA ASP A 340 -22.42 18.17 -5.61
C ASP A 340 -21.00 18.49 -6.12
N ALA A 341 -20.00 18.40 -5.24
CA ALA A 341 -18.59 18.51 -5.60
C ALA A 341 -18.02 17.26 -6.31
N GLY A 342 -18.81 16.21 -6.54
CA GLY A 342 -18.39 14.98 -7.21
C GLY A 342 -17.45 14.09 -6.38
N ILE A 343 -17.29 14.40 -5.08
CA ILE A 343 -16.49 13.59 -4.14
C ILE A 343 -17.23 12.30 -3.79
N TYR A 344 -18.54 12.32 -3.88
CA TYR A 344 -19.41 11.15 -3.88
C TYR A 344 -19.87 10.81 -5.30
N ASN A 345 -19.10 10.05 -6.00
CA ASN A 345 -19.67 9.18 -7.01
C ASN A 345 -20.36 8.00 -6.28
N ASN A 346 -21.01 7.11 -7.00
CA ASN A 346 -21.72 5.96 -6.40
C ASN A 346 -20.82 5.01 -5.56
N ALA A 347 -19.49 5.17 -5.61
CA ALA A 347 -18.50 4.53 -4.77
C ALA A 347 -18.09 5.41 -3.56
N GLY A 348 -18.55 6.65 -3.47
CA GLY A 348 -18.08 7.66 -2.52
C GLY A 348 -18.42 7.42 -1.07
N LEU A 349 -19.40 6.59 -0.79
CA LEU A 349 -19.70 6.16 0.59
C LEU A 349 -18.55 5.36 1.20
N ASP A 350 -17.77 4.65 0.39
CA ASP A 350 -16.63 3.87 0.85
C ASP A 350 -15.42 4.74 1.17
N ASN A 351 -15.33 5.94 0.63
CA ASN A 351 -14.24 6.87 0.87
C ASN A 351 -14.46 7.77 2.09
N SER A 352 -15.64 7.73 2.69
CA SER A 352 -15.90 8.45 3.94
C SER A 352 -15.11 7.83 5.09
N LYS A 353 -14.55 8.69 5.96
CA LYS A 353 -13.85 8.27 7.18
C LYS A 353 -12.59 7.42 6.92
N ARG A 354 -11.87 7.67 5.85
CA ARG A 354 -10.60 7.00 5.53
C ARG A 354 -9.38 7.86 5.82
N THR A 355 -9.50 8.75 6.79
CA THR A 355 -8.42 9.64 7.25
C THR A 355 -8.30 9.58 8.76
N GLY A 356 -7.21 10.08 9.31
CA GLY A 356 -6.97 10.18 10.75
C GLY A 356 -5.65 9.59 11.21
N GLY A 357 -5.44 9.55 12.51
CA GLY A 357 -4.20 9.07 13.11
C GLY A 357 -3.93 7.61 12.79
N ILE A 358 -4.83 6.71 13.19
CA ILE A 358 -4.76 5.27 12.89
C ILE A 358 -6.07 4.88 12.20
N LEU A 359 -5.98 4.20 11.06
CA LEU A 359 -7.11 3.56 10.40
C LEU A 359 -6.94 2.05 10.42
N ILE A 360 -7.95 1.33 10.90
CA ILE A 360 -8.08 -0.13 10.76
C ILE A 360 -9.20 -0.39 9.78
N GLU A 361 -8.90 -1.02 8.64
CA GLU A 361 -9.86 -1.12 7.53
C GLU A 361 -10.00 -2.54 6.98
N CYS A 362 -11.24 -3.01 6.85
CA CYS A 362 -11.56 -4.11 5.97
C CYS A 362 -11.78 -3.56 4.55
N LEU A 363 -10.83 -3.78 3.66
CA LEU A 363 -10.94 -3.42 2.25
C LEU A 363 -12.01 -4.27 1.56
N SER A 364 -12.58 -3.75 0.48
CA SER A 364 -13.55 -4.50 -0.34
C SER A 364 -12.94 -5.82 -0.80
N PRO A 365 -13.54 -6.96 -0.46
CA PRO A 365 -13.00 -8.27 -0.82
C PRO A 365 -13.18 -8.54 -2.32
N THR A 366 -12.26 -9.31 -2.87
CA THR A 366 -12.32 -9.80 -4.25
C THR A 366 -12.81 -11.26 -4.33
N ALA A 367 -12.73 -11.97 -3.19
CA ALA A 367 -13.15 -13.37 -3.04
C ALA A 367 -14.36 -13.55 -2.10
N ASN A 368 -15.15 -12.50 -1.87
CA ASN A 368 -16.30 -12.49 -0.95
C ASN A 368 -15.95 -12.86 0.51
N GLN A 369 -14.69 -12.74 0.90
CA GLN A 369 -14.22 -12.99 2.26
C GLN A 369 -13.91 -11.65 2.93
N ALA A 370 -14.82 -11.17 3.78
CA ALA A 370 -14.57 -10.01 4.62
C ALA A 370 -13.51 -10.35 5.69
N THR A 371 -12.53 -9.47 5.85
CA THR A 371 -11.50 -9.60 6.88
C THR A 371 -12.02 -9.09 8.22
N GLN A 372 -11.80 -9.89 9.26
CA GLN A 372 -12.03 -9.51 10.65
C GLN A 372 -10.70 -9.18 11.33
N PHE A 373 -10.76 -8.33 12.34
CA PHE A 373 -9.61 -8.00 13.18
C PHE A 373 -9.88 -8.41 14.62
N SER A 374 -8.88 -9.00 15.29
CA SER A 374 -8.93 -9.35 16.71
C SER A 374 -7.58 -9.09 17.39
N ASP A 375 -7.58 -9.09 18.71
CA ASP A 375 -6.39 -8.94 19.54
C ASP A 375 -5.58 -7.68 19.15
N ILE A 376 -6.27 -6.55 19.04
CA ILE A 376 -5.64 -5.24 18.80
C ILE A 376 -5.62 -4.48 20.11
N VAL A 377 -4.42 -4.09 20.54
CA VAL A 377 -4.19 -3.24 21.72
C VAL A 377 -3.57 -1.92 21.22
N ILE A 378 -4.21 -0.81 21.54
CA ILE A 378 -3.72 0.54 21.24
C ILE A 378 -3.67 1.30 22.56
N GLU A 379 -2.47 1.58 23.07
CA GLU A 379 -2.30 2.19 24.39
C GLU A 379 -1.14 3.18 24.45
N LYS A 380 -1.17 4.10 25.40
CA LYS A 380 -0.08 5.05 25.70
C LYS A 380 0.36 5.90 24.49
N ASN A 381 -0.49 6.10 23.51
CA ASN A 381 -0.20 6.93 22.35
C ASN A 381 -0.62 8.38 22.58
N SER A 382 0.08 9.32 21.98
CA SER A 382 -0.28 10.71 21.90
C SER A 382 -0.84 11.04 20.52
N PHE A 383 -2.08 11.51 20.45
CA PHE A 383 -2.74 11.94 19.21
C PHE A 383 -3.01 13.43 19.23
N ILE A 384 -2.46 14.18 18.27
CA ILE A 384 -2.54 15.64 18.24
C ILE A 384 -2.88 16.11 16.82
N ASN A 385 -3.90 16.98 16.68
CA ASN A 385 -4.27 17.62 15.40
C ASN A 385 -4.50 16.65 14.22
N ASN A 386 -5.08 15.49 14.48
CA ASN A 386 -5.44 14.56 13.40
C ASN A 386 -6.85 14.90 12.88
N SER A 387 -7.02 14.91 11.58
CA SER A 387 -8.17 15.48 10.89
C SER A 387 -9.53 14.86 11.19
N PHE A 388 -9.59 13.58 11.53
CA PHE A 388 -10.85 12.90 11.85
C PHE A 388 -10.88 12.39 13.28
N GLY A 389 -9.85 11.72 13.70
CA GLY A 389 -9.79 11.13 15.02
C GLY A 389 -8.45 10.44 15.28
N ALA A 390 -8.28 10.03 16.52
CA ALA A 390 -7.12 9.27 16.94
C ALA A 390 -7.08 7.90 16.25
N VAL A 391 -8.20 7.18 16.35
CA VAL A 391 -8.37 5.84 15.79
C VAL A 391 -9.70 5.75 15.06
N SER A 392 -9.67 5.21 13.86
CA SER A 392 -10.85 4.94 13.04
C SER A 392 -10.90 3.46 12.67
N ILE A 393 -12.11 2.88 12.70
CA ILE A 393 -12.34 1.51 12.28
C ILE A 393 -13.36 1.53 11.15
N LYS A 394 -12.97 1.01 10.00
CA LYS A 394 -13.83 0.93 8.83
C LYS A 394 -14.07 -0.53 8.44
N GLN A 395 -15.31 -0.94 8.51
CA GLN A 395 -15.74 -2.27 8.08
C GLN A 395 -16.19 -2.23 6.62
N TRP A 396 -15.97 -3.33 5.91
CA TRP A 396 -16.64 -3.54 4.63
C TRP A 396 -18.12 -3.86 4.84
N ASN A 397 -19.00 -3.20 4.10
CA ASN A 397 -20.45 -3.30 4.27
C ASN A 397 -21.17 -4.03 3.13
N GLY A 398 -20.49 -4.89 2.41
CA GLY A 398 -21.04 -5.65 1.28
C GLY A 398 -20.78 -4.99 -0.07
N SER A 399 -21.44 -5.42 -1.14
CA SER A 399 -21.20 -4.99 -2.52
C SER A 399 -21.43 -3.50 -2.76
N GLY A 400 -20.79 -2.73 -1.98
CA GLY A 400 -20.26 -1.41 -2.14
C GLY A 400 -21.20 -0.27 -2.36
N ASN A 401 -22.44 -0.33 -2.53
CA ASN A 401 -23.07 0.89 -3.02
C ASN A 401 -24.38 1.30 -2.41
N GLN A 402 -24.90 0.59 -1.45
CA GLN A 402 -26.20 0.99 -0.97
C GLN A 402 -26.40 0.74 0.52
N TYR A 403 -26.44 1.79 1.29
CA TYR A 403 -27.13 1.79 2.57
C TYR A 403 -28.55 1.25 2.36
N GLY A 404 -28.83 0.13 2.97
CA GLY A 404 -30.19 -0.40 3.07
C GLY A 404 -30.65 -1.42 2.04
N LYS A 405 -29.86 -1.77 1.04
CA LYS A 405 -30.29 -2.79 0.04
C LYS A 405 -29.53 -4.10 0.06
N ASN A 406 -28.62 -4.29 0.99
CA ASN A 406 -27.79 -5.48 1.01
C ASN A 406 -28.15 -6.40 2.15
N PRO A 407 -28.54 -7.67 1.88
CA PRO A 407 -28.79 -8.68 2.91
C PRO A 407 -27.54 -9.02 3.76
N GLY A 408 -26.36 -8.55 3.40
CA GLY A 408 -25.14 -8.65 4.20
C GLY A 408 -25.20 -7.94 5.57
N TRP A 409 -26.22 -7.16 5.86
CA TRP A 409 -26.48 -6.63 7.21
C TRP A 409 -26.67 -7.72 8.26
N ALA A 410 -27.23 -8.84 7.88
CA ALA A 410 -27.45 -9.98 8.79
C ALA A 410 -26.14 -10.62 9.28
N ASN A 411 -25.05 -10.49 8.54
CA ASN A 411 -23.77 -11.09 8.90
C ASN A 411 -22.85 -10.16 9.73
N ARG A 412 -23.26 -8.92 10.01
CA ARG A 412 -22.48 -7.98 10.85
C ARG A 412 -22.42 -8.38 12.32
N SER A 413 -23.42 -9.10 12.80
CA SER A 413 -23.51 -9.53 14.20
C SER A 413 -22.48 -10.60 14.59
N GLN A 414 -21.74 -11.15 13.64
CA GLN A 414 -20.73 -12.19 13.89
C GLN A 414 -19.28 -11.68 13.87
N ALA A 415 -19.04 -10.42 13.54
CA ALA A 415 -17.70 -9.85 13.64
C ALA A 415 -17.43 -9.40 15.08
N GLU A 416 -16.95 -10.30 15.90
CA GLU A 416 -16.41 -9.93 17.22
C GLU A 416 -15.10 -9.16 17.02
N HIS A 417 -15.18 -7.83 17.04
CA HIS A 417 -13.99 -6.99 17.10
C HIS A 417 -13.58 -6.84 18.56
N ARG A 418 -12.55 -7.56 18.97
CA ARG A 418 -11.90 -7.33 20.26
C ARG A 418 -10.79 -6.31 20.09
N ILE A 419 -11.15 -5.05 20.14
CA ILE A 419 -10.20 -3.94 20.21
C ILE A 419 -10.24 -3.43 21.64
N MET A 420 -9.11 -3.52 22.33
CA MET A 420 -8.96 -2.95 23.65
C MET A 420 -8.24 -1.62 23.50
N LEU A 421 -8.97 -0.51 23.74
CA LEU A 421 -8.40 0.82 23.85
C LEU A 421 -8.12 1.08 25.33
N ILE A 422 -6.86 1.06 25.73
CA ILE A 422 -6.44 1.39 27.09
C ILE A 422 -5.78 2.77 27.05
N GLN A 423 -6.48 3.77 27.58
CA GLN A 423 -5.92 5.09 27.78
C GLN A 423 -5.38 5.20 29.20
N THR A 424 -4.08 5.35 29.35
CA THR A 424 -3.43 5.71 30.61
C THR A 424 -2.82 7.09 30.47
N GLY A 425 -3.57 8.14 30.85
CA GLY A 425 -3.11 9.53 30.87
C GLY A 425 -4.25 10.54 30.81
N ASN A 426 -4.10 11.65 31.53
CA ASN A 426 -5.10 12.68 31.78
C ASN A 426 -5.45 13.54 30.54
N ARG A 427 -5.96 12.96 29.47
CA ARG A 427 -6.66 13.71 28.42
C ARG A 427 -7.79 12.88 27.82
N THR A 428 -8.98 13.43 27.87
CA THR A 428 -10.21 12.86 27.36
C THR A 428 -10.15 12.77 25.83
N ALA A 429 -10.12 11.55 25.32
CA ALA A 429 -10.46 11.32 23.92
C ALA A 429 -11.98 11.13 23.85
N THR A 430 -12.69 11.98 23.12
CA THR A 430 -14.10 11.76 22.80
C THR A 430 -14.17 10.79 21.62
N LEU A 431 -14.80 9.65 21.84
CA LEU A 431 -15.12 8.64 20.80
C LEU A 431 -16.16 9.17 19.82
#